data_69f1864ce330b9c2f019e269038f0cb3
#
_entry.id   69f1864ce330b9c2f019e269038f0cb3
#
_cell.length_a   1.000
_cell.length_b   1.000
_cell.length_c   1.000
_cell.angle_alpha   90.00
_cell.angle_beta   90.00
_cell.angle_gamma   90.00
#
_symmetry.space_group_name_H-M   'P 1'
#
loop_
_entity.id
_entity.type
_entity.pdbx_description
1 polymer ?
#
loop_
_entity_poly.entity_id
_entity_poly.type
_entity_poly.pdbx_seq_one_letter_code
_entity_poly.pdbx_strand_id
1 'polypeptide(L)'
;VDNEIVGINSIIPYEYNFFEVTKIFCLSVDTMVKKEYRSLPKFTKMTKSVYKLAKDDEVSLVFGFPNSVSYKIFKKMLRWRDIGTLDFYILPIRIGKLKKSFKVLNFMSLILSNLLNTFVSKIQQKIIIKYNIEKIANSNFEKQRYNNSHIIENCIDYKYIYKITNEGNAKVAYILDV
;
A
#
# COMPACT_ATOMS: atom_id res chain seq x y z
N VAL A 1 -26.31 5.86 15.22
CA VAL A 1 -27.60 5.49 15.77
C VAL A 1 -27.49 5.75 17.28
N ASP A 2 -28.39 6.51 17.85
CA ASP A 2 -28.42 6.82 19.29
C ASP A 2 -27.07 7.26 19.90
N ASN A 3 -26.35 8.14 19.23
CA ASN A 3 -24.99 8.60 19.53
C ASN A 3 -23.89 7.52 19.51
N GLU A 4 -24.18 6.33 18.98
CA GLU A 4 -23.18 5.29 18.81
C GLU A 4 -22.57 5.27 17.41
N ILE A 5 -21.24 5.19 17.32
CA ILE A 5 -20.53 5.00 16.04
C ILE A 5 -20.68 3.54 15.61
N VAL A 6 -21.44 3.29 14.55
CA VAL A 6 -21.72 1.95 14.05
C VAL A 6 -20.96 1.60 12.76
N GLY A 7 -20.30 2.57 12.15
CA GLY A 7 -19.50 2.37 10.96
C GLY A 7 -18.47 3.47 10.74
N ILE A 8 -17.38 3.11 10.08
CA ILE A 8 -16.27 3.99 9.71
C ILE A 8 -15.93 3.73 8.24
N ASN A 9 -15.66 4.79 7.52
CA ASN A 9 -15.06 4.73 6.18
C ASN A 9 -14.05 5.87 6.07
N SER A 10 -12.80 5.52 5.88
CA SER A 10 -11.68 6.45 5.86
C SER A 10 -11.07 6.56 4.48
N ILE A 11 -10.63 7.76 4.15
CA ILE A 11 -9.79 8.04 2.98
C ILE A 11 -8.57 8.84 3.44
N ILE A 12 -7.41 8.56 2.85
CA ILE A 12 -6.17 9.26 3.16
C ILE A 12 -5.77 10.08 1.94
N PRO A 13 -5.69 11.42 2.06
CA PRO A 13 -5.27 12.27 0.95
C PRO A 13 -3.76 12.20 0.74
N TYR A 14 -3.35 12.19 -0.51
CA TYR A 14 -1.98 12.30 -0.98
C TYR A 14 -1.90 13.33 -2.08
N GLU A 15 -0.83 14.11 -2.10
CA GLU A 15 -0.50 14.96 -3.23
C GLU A 15 0.24 14.15 -4.30
N TYR A 16 -0.19 14.32 -5.53
CA TYR A 16 0.43 13.71 -6.70
C TYR A 16 0.78 14.78 -7.73
N ASN A 17 1.97 14.64 -8.32
CA ASN A 17 2.25 15.26 -9.60
C ASN A 17 1.51 14.45 -10.68
N PHE A 18 0.53 15.05 -11.31
CA PHE A 18 -0.26 14.45 -12.37
C PHE A 18 -0.07 15.26 -13.65
N PHE A 19 0.82 14.80 -14.53
CA PHE A 19 1.18 15.55 -15.76
C PHE A 19 1.56 17.01 -15.47
N GLU A 20 2.48 17.21 -14.54
CA GLU A 20 3.00 18.52 -14.11
C GLU A 20 2.00 19.40 -13.34
N VAL A 21 0.83 18.87 -12.99
CA VAL A 21 -0.17 19.56 -12.16
C VAL A 21 -0.33 18.82 -10.84
N THR A 22 -0.25 19.53 -9.73
CA THR A 22 -0.52 18.95 -8.40
C THR A 22 -2.00 18.62 -8.26
N LYS A 23 -2.31 17.37 -7.91
CA LYS A 23 -3.65 16.87 -7.68
C LYS A 23 -3.72 16.11 -6.36
N ILE A 24 -4.88 16.15 -5.71
CA ILE A 24 -5.15 15.34 -4.51
C ILE A 24 -5.82 14.03 -4.94
N PHE A 25 -5.16 12.92 -4.63
CA PHE A 25 -5.73 11.57 -4.75
C PHE A 25 -5.89 10.98 -3.37
N CYS A 26 -7.00 10.30 -3.11
CA CYS A 26 -7.25 9.68 -1.81
C CYS A 26 -7.20 8.16 -1.88
N LEU A 27 -6.47 7.55 -0.97
CA LEU A 27 -6.47 6.11 -0.75
C LEU A 27 -7.63 5.74 0.18
N SER A 28 -8.57 4.92 -0.31
CA SER A 28 -9.64 4.36 0.51
C SER A 28 -9.10 3.23 1.41
N VAL A 29 -9.27 3.40 2.72
CA VAL A 29 -8.80 2.47 3.75
C VAL A 29 -9.90 2.23 4.80
N ASP A 30 -9.73 1.21 5.63
CA ASP A 30 -10.47 0.98 6.89
C ASP A 30 -12.00 1.21 6.81
N THR A 31 -12.65 0.53 5.87
CA THR A 31 -14.10 0.55 5.79
C THR A 31 -14.68 -0.56 6.65
N MET A 32 -15.31 -0.22 7.76
CA MET A 32 -15.88 -1.16 8.72
C MET A 32 -17.31 -0.76 9.11
N VAL A 33 -18.15 -1.77 9.35
CA VAL A 33 -19.49 -1.60 9.92
C VAL A 33 -19.69 -2.66 10.99
N LYS A 34 -20.24 -2.30 12.13
CA LYS A 34 -20.62 -3.22 13.21
C LYS A 34 -21.50 -4.33 12.65
N LYS A 35 -21.30 -5.57 13.12
CA LYS A 35 -21.94 -6.77 12.59
C LYS A 35 -23.47 -6.64 12.53
N GLU A 36 -24.07 -6.12 13.58
CA GLU A 36 -25.53 -5.94 13.73
C GLU A 36 -26.12 -4.91 12.76
N TYR A 37 -25.27 -3.98 12.30
CA TYR A 37 -25.66 -2.90 11.39
C TYR A 37 -25.24 -3.16 9.92
N ARG A 38 -24.56 -4.29 9.65
CA ARG A 38 -24.07 -4.60 8.30
C ARG A 38 -25.22 -4.80 7.34
N SER A 39 -25.31 -3.92 6.38
CA SER A 39 -26.19 -4.08 5.22
C SER A 39 -25.57 -3.37 4.02
N LEU A 40 -25.85 -3.90 2.83
CA LEU A 40 -25.33 -3.36 1.58
C LEU A 40 -25.78 -1.90 1.34
N PRO A 41 -27.05 -1.52 1.57
CA PRO A 41 -27.50 -0.14 1.45
C PRO A 41 -26.79 0.81 2.43
N LYS A 42 -26.62 0.42 3.69
CA LYS A 42 -25.94 1.25 4.70
C LYS A 42 -24.46 1.49 4.33
N PHE A 43 -23.76 0.42 3.95
CA PHE A 43 -22.39 0.51 3.45
C PHE A 43 -22.28 1.47 2.26
N THR A 44 -23.14 1.28 1.27
CA THR A 44 -23.13 2.10 0.05
C THR A 44 -23.44 3.56 0.34
N LYS A 45 -24.42 3.84 1.22
CA LYS A 45 -24.77 5.21 1.63
C LYS A 45 -23.60 5.89 2.34
N MET A 46 -22.97 5.22 3.31
CA MET A 46 -21.82 5.73 4.05
C MET A 46 -20.64 6.06 3.11
N THR A 47 -20.30 5.13 2.21
CA THR A 47 -19.19 5.34 1.28
C THR A 47 -19.47 6.47 0.28
N LYS A 48 -20.69 6.55 -0.25
CA LYS A 48 -21.09 7.65 -1.14
C LYS A 48 -21.07 9.01 -0.45
N SER A 49 -21.39 9.07 0.85
CA SER A 49 -21.28 10.32 1.62
C SER A 49 -19.83 10.78 1.75
N VAL A 50 -18.90 9.86 2.00
CA VAL A 50 -17.46 10.18 2.02
C VAL A 50 -16.97 10.66 0.66
N TYR A 51 -17.41 10.02 -0.44
CA TYR A 51 -17.00 10.46 -1.78
C TYR A 51 -17.60 11.81 -2.17
N LYS A 52 -18.78 12.15 -1.65
CA LYS A 52 -19.33 13.48 -1.82
C LYS A 52 -18.47 14.53 -1.12
N LEU A 53 -18.10 14.30 0.14
CA LEU A 53 -17.20 15.19 0.87
C LEU A 53 -15.85 15.30 0.15
N ALA A 54 -15.26 14.20 -0.30
CA ALA A 54 -14.02 14.21 -1.06
C ALA A 54 -14.13 15.06 -2.34
N LYS A 55 -15.28 15.02 -3.02
CA LYS A 55 -15.54 15.86 -4.20
C LYS A 55 -15.65 17.33 -3.83
N ASP A 56 -16.31 17.64 -2.71
CA ASP A 56 -16.46 19.01 -2.22
C ASP A 56 -15.08 19.58 -1.78
N ASP A 57 -14.16 18.72 -1.33
CA ASP A 57 -12.74 19.03 -1.02
C ASP A 57 -11.81 18.94 -2.25
N GLU A 58 -12.34 18.98 -3.48
CA GLU A 58 -11.59 18.97 -4.75
C GLU A 58 -10.69 17.75 -4.97
N VAL A 59 -10.96 16.62 -4.30
CA VAL A 59 -10.26 15.36 -4.54
C VAL A 59 -10.51 14.87 -5.97
N SER A 60 -9.44 14.72 -6.73
CA SER A 60 -9.51 14.35 -8.15
C SER A 60 -9.76 12.86 -8.38
N LEU A 61 -9.31 11.99 -7.45
CA LEU A 61 -9.43 10.54 -7.56
C LEU A 61 -9.48 9.89 -6.18
N VAL A 62 -10.36 8.90 -6.02
CA VAL A 62 -10.31 7.96 -4.90
C VAL A 62 -9.93 6.59 -5.45
N PHE A 63 -8.87 6.00 -4.92
CA PHE A 63 -8.39 4.68 -5.30
C PHE A 63 -8.23 3.76 -4.08
N GLY A 64 -8.02 2.47 -4.29
CA GLY A 64 -7.81 1.54 -3.18
C GLY A 64 -7.54 0.12 -3.66
N PHE A 65 -7.22 -0.75 -2.71
CA PHE A 65 -6.88 -2.15 -2.93
C PHE A 65 -7.88 -3.05 -2.19
N PRO A 66 -9.09 -3.22 -2.75
CA PRO A 66 -10.12 -4.03 -2.12
C PRO A 66 -9.71 -5.51 -2.07
N ASN A 67 -10.02 -6.18 -0.95
CA ASN A 67 -9.89 -7.63 -0.87
C ASN A 67 -10.97 -8.34 -1.72
N SER A 68 -10.87 -9.67 -1.87
CA SER A 68 -11.78 -10.45 -2.71
C SER A 68 -13.28 -10.30 -2.35
N VAL A 69 -13.60 -10.04 -1.09
CA VAL A 69 -14.98 -9.85 -0.62
C VAL A 69 -15.49 -8.44 -0.98
N SER A 70 -14.72 -7.43 -0.64
CA SER A 70 -15.10 -6.03 -0.88
C SER A 70 -15.03 -5.65 -2.36
N TYR A 71 -14.15 -6.25 -3.15
CA TYR A 71 -13.99 -5.98 -4.58
C TYR A 71 -15.32 -6.02 -5.35
N LYS A 72 -16.13 -7.08 -5.13
CA LYS A 72 -17.43 -7.22 -5.80
C LYS A 72 -18.38 -6.07 -5.46
N ILE A 73 -18.33 -5.58 -4.21
CA ILE A 73 -19.19 -4.47 -3.74
C ILE A 73 -18.71 -3.16 -4.36
N PHE A 74 -17.42 -2.89 -4.32
CA PHE A 74 -16.83 -1.68 -4.93
C PHE A 74 -17.14 -1.61 -6.43
N LYS A 75 -16.95 -2.72 -7.14
CA LYS A 75 -17.23 -2.81 -8.58
C LYS A 75 -18.70 -2.61 -8.93
N LYS A 76 -19.60 -3.36 -8.28
CA LYS A 76 -21.03 -3.39 -8.65
C LYS A 76 -21.82 -2.22 -8.08
N MET A 77 -21.56 -1.83 -6.83
CA MET A 77 -22.39 -0.86 -6.11
C MET A 77 -21.82 0.57 -6.16
N LEU A 78 -20.50 0.69 -6.16
CA LEU A 78 -19.81 1.97 -6.18
C LEU A 78 -19.26 2.33 -7.57
N ARG A 79 -19.40 1.42 -8.55
CA ARG A 79 -18.97 1.59 -9.95
C ARG A 79 -17.47 1.89 -10.10
N TRP A 80 -16.65 1.31 -9.23
CA TRP A 80 -15.21 1.42 -9.35
C TRP A 80 -14.72 0.76 -10.64
N ARG A 81 -13.66 1.34 -11.20
CA ARG A 81 -12.97 0.81 -12.39
C ARG A 81 -11.65 0.21 -11.97
N ASP A 82 -11.25 -0.89 -12.60
CA ASP A 82 -9.92 -1.45 -12.43
C ASP A 82 -8.93 -0.59 -13.21
N ILE A 83 -7.85 -0.19 -12.55
CA ILE A 83 -6.76 0.57 -13.16
C ILE A 83 -5.48 -0.27 -13.29
N GLY A 84 -5.41 -1.40 -12.61
CA GLY A 84 -4.28 -2.32 -12.65
C GLY A 84 -4.36 -3.36 -11.54
N THR A 85 -3.34 -4.19 -11.47
CA THR A 85 -3.08 -5.16 -10.41
C THR A 85 -1.85 -4.73 -9.62
N LEU A 86 -1.85 -5.02 -8.31
CA LEU A 86 -0.67 -4.84 -7.48
C LEU A 86 0.08 -6.18 -7.43
N ASP A 87 1.23 -6.23 -8.06
CA ASP A 87 2.07 -7.41 -8.02
C ASP A 87 2.93 -7.40 -6.75
N PHE A 88 3.00 -8.55 -6.08
CA PHE A 88 3.85 -8.72 -4.92
C PHE A 88 5.10 -9.51 -5.31
N TYR A 89 6.25 -8.93 -5.07
CA TYR A 89 7.54 -9.58 -5.27
C TYR A 89 8.10 -10.04 -3.93
N ILE A 90 8.49 -11.31 -3.85
CA ILE A 90 9.06 -11.89 -2.64
C ILE A 90 10.48 -12.35 -2.95
N LEU A 91 11.46 -11.80 -2.23
CA LEU A 91 12.85 -12.26 -2.27
C LEU A 91 13.17 -13.09 -1.02
N PRO A 92 13.25 -14.42 -1.13
CA PRO A 92 13.57 -15.28 -0.01
C PRO A 92 15.07 -15.26 0.29
N ILE A 93 15.49 -14.49 1.31
CA ILE A 93 16.90 -14.41 1.74
C ILE A 93 17.32 -15.68 2.50
N ARG A 94 16.43 -16.30 3.28
CA ARG A 94 16.70 -17.53 4.06
C ARG A 94 15.52 -18.49 3.97
N ILE A 95 15.53 -19.37 2.99
CA ILE A 95 14.45 -20.33 2.71
C ILE A 95 14.20 -21.31 3.88
N GLY A 96 15.24 -21.68 4.62
CA GLY A 96 15.11 -22.59 5.76
C GLY A 96 14.34 -22.01 6.96
N LYS A 97 14.02 -20.72 6.96
CA LYS A 97 13.11 -20.10 7.93
C LYS A 97 11.63 -20.33 7.57
N LEU A 98 11.33 -20.49 6.29
CA LEU A 98 9.98 -20.81 5.82
C LEU A 98 9.60 -22.27 6.12
N LYS A 99 10.54 -23.21 5.94
CA LYS A 99 10.32 -24.64 6.21
C LYS A 99 11.59 -25.29 6.73
N LYS A 100 11.51 -25.98 7.89
CA LYS A 100 12.67 -26.60 8.57
C LYS A 100 13.46 -27.56 7.67
N SER A 101 12.82 -28.28 6.75
CA SER A 101 13.45 -29.19 5.80
C SER A 101 14.39 -28.48 4.80
N PHE A 102 14.29 -27.16 4.64
CA PHE A 102 15.11 -26.39 3.70
C PHE A 102 16.30 -25.69 4.37
N LYS A 103 16.66 -26.04 5.62
CA LYS A 103 17.79 -25.43 6.32
C LYS A 103 19.11 -25.53 5.56
N VAL A 104 19.35 -26.65 4.90
CA VAL A 104 20.58 -26.89 4.10
C VAL A 104 20.66 -25.91 2.91
N LEU A 105 19.52 -25.48 2.37
CA LEU A 105 19.44 -24.55 1.24
C LEU A 105 19.66 -23.08 1.64
N ASN A 106 19.81 -22.76 2.93
CA ASN A 106 20.09 -21.39 3.36
C ASN A 106 21.35 -20.81 2.76
N PHE A 107 22.40 -21.63 2.63
CA PHE A 107 23.66 -21.20 2.02
C PHE A 107 23.47 -20.84 0.54
N MET A 108 22.78 -21.68 -0.20
CA MET A 108 22.46 -21.42 -1.61
C MET A 108 21.58 -20.19 -1.79
N SER A 109 20.58 -19.97 -0.91
CA SER A 109 19.71 -18.80 -0.99
C SER A 109 20.46 -17.50 -0.68
N LEU A 110 21.45 -17.51 0.20
CA LEU A 110 22.33 -16.37 0.46
C LEU A 110 23.20 -16.02 -0.75
N ILE A 111 23.82 -17.02 -1.38
CA ILE A 111 24.62 -16.81 -2.58
C ILE A 111 23.75 -16.25 -3.71
N LEU A 112 22.57 -16.86 -3.95
CA LEU A 112 21.64 -16.40 -4.97
C LEU A 112 21.15 -14.95 -4.70
N SER A 113 20.84 -14.62 -3.46
CA SER A 113 20.45 -13.26 -3.05
C SER A 113 21.56 -12.24 -3.33
N ASN A 114 22.82 -12.57 -3.01
CA ASN A 114 23.95 -11.70 -3.28
C ASN A 114 24.21 -11.52 -4.79
N LEU A 115 24.10 -12.60 -5.56
CA LEU A 115 24.23 -12.55 -7.01
C LEU A 115 23.11 -11.69 -7.64
N LEU A 116 21.88 -11.88 -7.20
CA LEU A 116 20.74 -11.06 -7.67
C LEU A 116 20.93 -9.59 -7.32
N ASN A 117 21.36 -9.26 -6.10
CA ASN A 117 21.66 -7.87 -5.72
C ASN A 117 22.74 -7.25 -6.60
N THR A 118 23.81 -7.99 -6.91
CA THR A 118 24.88 -7.50 -7.79
C THR A 118 24.38 -7.31 -9.22
N PHE A 119 23.50 -8.17 -9.69
CA PHE A 119 22.89 -8.04 -11.04
C PHE A 119 21.91 -6.87 -11.11
N VAL A 120 21.01 -6.75 -10.13
CA VAL A 120 20.00 -5.69 -10.05
C VAL A 120 20.67 -4.32 -9.93
N SER A 121 21.70 -4.17 -9.10
CA SER A 121 22.44 -2.90 -8.96
C SER A 121 23.09 -2.43 -10.27
N LYS A 122 23.55 -3.36 -11.12
CA LYS A 122 24.09 -3.03 -12.46
C LYS A 122 23.02 -2.62 -13.47
N ILE A 123 21.80 -3.14 -13.33
CA ILE A 123 20.68 -2.83 -14.23
C ILE A 123 20.03 -1.50 -13.87
N GLN A 124 19.88 -1.20 -12.58
CA GLN A 124 19.25 0.03 -12.09
C GLN A 124 19.97 1.32 -12.51
N GLN A 125 21.28 1.28 -12.75
CA GLN A 125 22.03 2.45 -13.22
C GLN A 125 21.62 2.96 -14.61
N LYS A 126 20.76 2.24 -15.35
CA LYS A 126 20.38 2.56 -16.73
C LYS A 126 18.92 2.98 -16.95
N ILE A 127 18.05 2.85 -15.96
CA ILE A 127 16.61 3.09 -16.17
C ILE A 127 16.16 4.26 -15.32
N ILE A 128 16.23 5.46 -15.88
CA ILE A 128 15.51 6.63 -15.34
C ILE A 128 14.11 6.60 -15.96
N ILE A 129 13.15 6.06 -15.24
CA ILE A 129 11.75 6.08 -15.67
C ILE A 129 11.14 7.38 -15.13
N LYS A 130 10.82 8.32 -16.01
CA LYS A 130 10.02 9.49 -15.64
C LYS A 130 8.54 9.09 -15.67
N TYR A 131 7.92 9.06 -14.51
CA TYR A 131 6.49 8.83 -14.40
C TYR A 131 5.73 10.15 -14.59
N ASN A 132 4.64 10.10 -15.35
CA ASN A 132 3.73 11.26 -15.49
C ASN A 132 2.78 11.41 -14.29
N ILE A 133 2.73 10.39 -13.44
CA ILE A 133 1.94 10.38 -12.20
C ILE A 133 2.88 9.90 -11.10
N GLU A 134 3.18 10.76 -10.15
CA GLU A 134 4.12 10.49 -9.08
C GLU A 134 3.62 11.07 -7.76
N LYS A 135 3.71 10.29 -6.68
CA LYS A 135 3.36 10.77 -5.34
C LYS A 135 4.38 11.82 -4.88
N ILE A 136 3.91 12.96 -4.44
CA ILE A 136 4.78 14.01 -3.90
C ILE A 136 5.17 13.61 -2.46
N ALA A 137 6.48 13.45 -2.23
CA ALA A 137 7.01 13.17 -0.91
C ALA A 137 6.87 14.43 -0.03
N ASN A 138 6.07 14.33 1.04
CA ASN A 138 5.87 15.40 2.00
C ASN A 138 6.38 14.96 3.37
N SER A 139 7.39 15.68 3.90
CA SER A 139 8.03 15.35 5.18
C SER A 139 7.07 15.34 6.37
N ASN A 140 6.04 16.20 6.36
CA ASN A 140 5.03 16.21 7.43
C ASN A 140 4.13 14.99 7.36
N PHE A 141 3.74 14.57 6.16
CA PHE A 141 2.97 13.36 5.93
C PHE A 141 3.76 12.12 6.37
N GLU A 142 5.04 12.04 6.02
CA GLU A 142 5.90 10.92 6.41
C GLU A 142 6.03 10.79 7.93
N LYS A 143 6.25 11.89 8.65
CA LYS A 143 6.31 11.91 10.12
C LYS A 143 5.03 11.42 10.79
N GLN A 144 3.87 11.72 10.21
CA GLN A 144 2.59 11.28 10.74
C GLN A 144 2.29 9.82 10.40
N ARG A 145 2.67 9.36 9.20
CA ARG A 145 2.38 8.01 8.72
C ARG A 145 3.36 6.96 9.25
N TYR A 146 4.64 7.30 9.32
CA TYR A 146 5.68 6.38 9.71
C TYR A 146 6.12 6.66 11.14
N ASN A 147 5.84 5.72 12.02
CA ASN A 147 6.19 5.78 13.44
C ASN A 147 7.48 4.98 13.72
N ASN A 148 7.85 4.88 14.98
CA ASN A 148 9.07 4.18 15.43
C ASN A 148 9.17 2.70 15.02
N SER A 149 8.10 2.09 14.51
CA SER A 149 8.11 0.70 14.00
C SER A 149 8.56 0.60 12.53
N HIS A 150 8.74 1.74 11.86
CA HIS A 150 9.18 1.84 10.48
C HIS A 150 10.64 2.26 10.43
N ILE A 151 11.38 1.71 9.49
CA ILE A 151 12.77 2.04 9.27
C ILE A 151 12.86 2.86 7.99
N ILE A 152 13.48 4.02 8.08
CA ILE A 152 13.70 4.94 6.96
C ILE A 152 15.18 4.92 6.65
N GLU A 153 15.54 4.50 5.44
CA GLU A 153 16.92 4.47 4.96
C GLU A 153 17.08 5.50 3.84
N ASN A 154 18.02 6.41 4.02
CA ASN A 154 18.32 7.42 3.02
C ASN A 154 19.58 6.99 2.26
N CYS A 155 19.47 6.80 0.97
CA CYS A 155 20.59 6.58 0.05
C CYS A 155 20.93 7.89 -0.68
N ILE A 156 21.96 7.88 -1.51
CA ILE A 156 22.41 9.11 -2.23
C ILE A 156 21.31 9.62 -3.17
N ASP A 157 20.68 8.70 -3.94
CA ASP A 157 19.74 9.06 -4.99
C ASP A 157 18.29 8.65 -4.71
N TYR A 158 18.04 7.92 -3.61
CA TYR A 158 16.72 7.45 -3.27
C TYR A 158 16.57 7.22 -1.76
N LYS A 159 15.34 7.15 -1.32
CA LYS A 159 14.95 6.81 0.05
C LYS A 159 13.99 5.64 -0.02
N TYR A 160 14.10 4.69 0.91
CA TYR A 160 13.11 3.64 1.05
C TYR A 160 12.67 3.47 2.49
N ILE A 161 11.44 3.08 2.65
CA ILE A 161 10.78 2.91 3.94
C ILE A 161 10.30 1.48 4.04
N TYR A 162 10.67 0.79 5.12
CA TYR A 162 10.27 -0.58 5.34
C TYR A 162 9.90 -0.87 6.77
N LYS A 163 9.14 -1.93 6.97
CA LYS A 163 8.77 -2.44 8.28
C LYS A 163 9.14 -3.91 8.39
N ILE A 164 9.76 -4.27 9.51
CA ILE A 164 10.09 -5.66 9.81
C ILE A 164 9.01 -6.24 10.71
N THR A 165 8.45 -7.37 10.32
CA THR A 165 7.44 -8.12 11.10
C THR A 165 7.84 -9.59 11.20
N ASN A 166 7.28 -10.30 12.19
CA ASN A 166 7.41 -11.74 12.30
C ASN A 166 6.13 -12.40 11.77
N GLU A 167 6.28 -13.24 10.76
CA GLU A 167 5.18 -14.04 10.21
C GLU A 167 5.45 -15.52 10.45
N GLY A 168 4.79 -16.08 11.45
CA GLY A 168 5.08 -17.42 11.92
C GLY A 168 6.55 -17.53 12.38
N ASN A 169 7.33 -18.36 11.69
CA ASN A 169 8.76 -18.57 11.98
C ASN A 169 9.70 -17.69 11.14
N ALA A 170 9.16 -16.86 10.26
CA ALA A 170 9.93 -16.01 9.35
C ALA A 170 9.93 -14.56 9.81
N LYS A 171 11.08 -13.89 9.64
CA LYS A 171 11.20 -12.44 9.74
C LYS A 171 11.07 -11.86 8.35
N VAL A 172 10.08 -11.00 8.14
CA VAL A 172 9.74 -10.43 6.84
C VAL A 172 9.94 -8.93 6.87
N ALA A 173 10.60 -8.39 5.86
CA ALA A 173 10.70 -6.93 5.64
C ALA A 173 9.72 -6.56 4.52
N TYR A 174 8.78 -5.69 4.85
CA TYR A 174 7.84 -5.11 3.87
C TYR A 174 8.36 -3.75 3.42
N ILE A 175 8.67 -3.59 2.15
CA ILE A 175 8.96 -2.29 1.55
C ILE A 175 7.63 -1.58 1.35
N LEU A 176 7.49 -0.41 1.95
CA LEU A 176 6.24 0.36 2.00
C LEU A 176 6.27 1.57 1.06
N ASP A 177 7.47 2.11 0.83
CA ASP A 177 7.68 3.28 -0.02
C ASP A 177 9.13 3.30 -0.54
N VAL A 178 9.34 3.85 -1.73
CA VAL A 178 10.65 3.99 -2.39
C VAL A 178 10.73 5.36 -3.05
#